data_14bc1918c9eb909477f7c18a20645b9a
#
_entry.id   14bc1918c9eb909477f7c18a20645b9a
#
_cell.length_a   1.000
_cell.length_b   1.000
_cell.length_c   1.000
_cell.angle_alpha   90.00
_cell.angle_beta   90.00
_cell.angle_gamma   90.00
#
_symmetry.space_group_name_H-M   'P 1'
#
loop_
_entity.id
_entity.type
_entity.pdbx_description
1 polymer ?
#
loop_
_entity_poly.entity_id
_entity_poly.type
_entity_poly.pdbx_seq_one_letter_code
_entity_poly.pdbx_strand_id
1 'polypeptide(L)'
;MGNSVNDTLALIKNIDVTTTQFVNEWHNDLPYITAMTSGSTGAPKAIKLTKKDIIKSAKATCCFFNITKGATMVLPLSTNYIAGKIMVVRAIVSGANLWIETPSNRPLSNDYGIIDLLPIVPSQVDWIIANYQDTHNNIKNLLIGGGALSSNKEEALKSLGINAYVSYGMTETCSHIALRPITSNVYETLPGITISSDTRNCLEIKAPEFTYKEISTNDIVEIIDEHHFIWRGRYDNVINTGGIKVFPEEIEKKLSPIIPYPFYVIGEKHEKWGESVTLYIESNDNSIDKSKIIDEAASILKKYELPKKIKCVEKFVYAESKKIKRLLL
;
A
#
# COMPACT_ATOMS: atom_id res chain seq x y z
N MET A 1 -28.87 8.39 -7.71
CA MET A 1 -28.95 8.47 -9.17
C MET A 1 -28.09 7.35 -9.70
N GLY A 2 -28.71 6.32 -10.30
CA GLY A 2 -27.96 5.20 -10.85
C GLY A 2 -27.51 5.55 -12.26
N ASN A 3 -26.22 5.76 -12.46
CA ASN A 3 -25.66 5.79 -13.81
C ASN A 3 -25.92 4.42 -14.45
N SER A 4 -26.33 4.42 -15.71
CA SER A 4 -26.47 3.16 -16.46
C SER A 4 -25.10 2.57 -16.79
N VAL A 5 -25.05 1.32 -17.24
CA VAL A 5 -23.82 0.71 -17.79
C VAL A 5 -23.21 1.63 -18.86
N ASN A 6 -24.04 2.15 -19.78
CA ASN A 6 -23.57 3.03 -20.85
C ASN A 6 -22.99 4.35 -20.34
N ASP A 7 -23.59 4.95 -19.31
CA ASP A 7 -23.05 6.17 -18.69
C ASP A 7 -21.67 5.91 -18.07
N THR A 8 -21.50 4.75 -17.41
CA THR A 8 -20.22 4.34 -16.84
C THR A 8 -19.18 4.11 -17.94
N LEU A 9 -19.53 3.40 -19.00
CA LEU A 9 -18.62 3.13 -20.12
C LEU A 9 -18.19 4.42 -20.83
N ALA A 10 -19.03 5.44 -20.86
CA ALA A 10 -18.68 6.74 -21.45
C ALA A 10 -17.53 7.45 -20.69
N LEU A 11 -17.41 7.21 -19.38
CA LEU A 11 -16.32 7.76 -18.53
C LEU A 11 -15.00 7.02 -18.70
N ILE A 12 -15.02 5.77 -19.18
CA ILE A 12 -13.85 4.90 -19.21
C ILE A 12 -13.26 4.86 -20.61
N LYS A 13 -11.95 5.10 -20.71
CA LYS A 13 -11.16 5.05 -21.94
C LYS A 13 -10.23 3.83 -21.92
N ASN A 14 -9.99 3.22 -23.09
CA ASN A 14 -9.14 2.04 -23.23
C ASN A 14 -9.57 0.86 -22.35
N ILE A 15 -10.89 0.64 -22.26
CA ILE A 15 -11.47 -0.38 -21.38
C ILE A 15 -10.99 -1.78 -21.78
N ASP A 16 -10.53 -2.57 -20.82
CA ASP A 16 -10.15 -3.96 -20.97
C ASP A 16 -11.28 -4.93 -20.58
N VAL A 17 -11.07 -6.22 -20.82
CA VAL A 17 -12.04 -7.28 -20.53
C VAL A 17 -12.36 -7.34 -19.03
N THR A 18 -11.35 -7.23 -18.16
CA THR A 18 -11.55 -7.33 -16.70
C THR A 18 -12.33 -6.14 -16.16
N THR A 19 -12.08 -4.96 -16.70
CA THR A 19 -12.84 -3.75 -16.35
C THR A 19 -14.28 -3.83 -16.85
N THR A 20 -14.50 -4.36 -18.07
CA THR A 20 -15.86 -4.59 -18.59
C THR A 20 -16.63 -5.57 -17.70
N GLN A 21 -16.01 -6.66 -17.28
CA GLN A 21 -16.61 -7.62 -16.34
C GLN A 21 -16.98 -6.96 -15.01
N PHE A 22 -16.10 -6.12 -14.47
CA PHE A 22 -16.39 -5.39 -13.24
C PHE A 22 -17.51 -4.37 -13.41
N VAL A 23 -17.58 -3.63 -14.52
CA VAL A 23 -18.70 -2.71 -14.80
C VAL A 23 -20.03 -3.46 -14.82
N ASN A 24 -20.08 -4.65 -15.43
CA ASN A 24 -21.28 -5.49 -15.41
C ASN A 24 -21.61 -6.01 -13.99
N GLU A 25 -20.58 -6.43 -13.20
CA GLU A 25 -20.77 -6.80 -11.78
C GLU A 25 -21.28 -5.61 -10.97
N TRP A 26 -20.78 -4.40 -11.22
CA TRP A 26 -21.21 -3.19 -10.50
C TRP A 26 -22.66 -2.83 -10.77
N HIS A 27 -23.14 -3.03 -11.99
CA HIS A 27 -24.51 -2.68 -12.38
C HIS A 27 -25.52 -3.83 -12.26
N ASN A 28 -25.14 -5.00 -11.79
CA ASN A 28 -26.09 -6.07 -11.48
C ASN A 28 -26.97 -5.73 -10.25
N ASP A 29 -28.03 -6.48 -10.03
CA ASP A 29 -28.99 -6.26 -8.94
C ASP A 29 -28.48 -6.66 -7.55
N LEU A 30 -27.28 -7.25 -7.44
CA LEU A 30 -26.71 -7.63 -6.15
C LEU A 30 -26.27 -6.38 -5.37
N PRO A 31 -26.53 -6.32 -4.04
CA PRO A 31 -26.15 -5.14 -3.22
C PRO A 31 -24.65 -5.12 -2.87
N TYR A 32 -23.86 -6.06 -3.37
CA TYR A 32 -22.43 -6.22 -3.09
C TYR A 32 -21.65 -6.58 -4.36
N ILE A 33 -20.34 -6.41 -4.28
CA ILE A 33 -19.37 -6.98 -5.23
C ILE A 33 -18.50 -8.00 -4.50
N THR A 34 -17.83 -8.88 -5.26
CA THR A 34 -16.83 -9.80 -4.73
C THR A 34 -15.43 -9.23 -4.90
N ALA A 35 -14.64 -9.24 -3.83
CA ALA A 35 -13.24 -8.87 -3.86
C ALA A 35 -12.38 -10.00 -3.28
N MET A 36 -11.19 -10.20 -3.86
CA MET A 36 -10.22 -11.18 -3.36
C MET A 36 -9.25 -10.48 -2.40
N THR A 37 -9.05 -11.06 -1.21
CA THR A 37 -8.00 -10.59 -0.32
C THR A 37 -6.64 -11.06 -0.82
N SER A 38 -5.63 -10.19 -0.76
CA SER A 38 -4.27 -10.55 -1.22
C SER A 38 -3.50 -11.48 -0.27
N GLY A 39 -4.15 -11.97 0.82
CA GLY A 39 -3.62 -12.88 1.82
C GLY A 39 -2.11 -12.77 2.08
N SER A 40 -1.71 -12.05 3.13
CA SER A 40 -0.27 -12.01 3.53
C SER A 40 0.20 -13.34 4.12
N THR A 41 -0.72 -14.18 4.61
CA THR A 41 -0.43 -15.41 5.36
C THR A 41 -1.17 -16.65 4.87
N GLY A 42 -1.99 -16.58 3.82
CA GLY A 42 -2.81 -17.69 3.37
C GLY A 42 -3.28 -17.61 1.91
N ALA A 43 -4.10 -18.58 1.49
CA ALA A 43 -4.77 -18.53 0.19
C ALA A 43 -5.70 -17.31 0.10
N PRO A 44 -5.82 -16.67 -1.08
CA PRO A 44 -6.75 -15.57 -1.30
C PRO A 44 -8.18 -15.98 -0.92
N LYS A 45 -8.87 -15.12 -0.17
CA LYS A 45 -10.27 -15.35 0.23
C LYS A 45 -11.17 -14.37 -0.51
N ALA A 46 -12.28 -14.89 -1.02
CA ALA A 46 -13.33 -14.05 -1.59
C ALA A 46 -14.16 -13.43 -0.45
N ILE A 47 -14.28 -12.11 -0.44
CA ILE A 47 -15.13 -11.38 0.49
C ILE A 47 -16.17 -10.56 -0.27
N LYS A 48 -17.33 -10.37 0.35
CA LYS A 48 -18.41 -9.53 -0.19
C LYS A 48 -18.32 -8.14 0.41
N LEU A 49 -18.23 -7.14 -0.45
CA LEU A 49 -18.21 -5.72 -0.05
C LEU A 49 -19.50 -5.06 -0.54
N THR A 50 -20.21 -4.36 0.32
CA THR A 50 -21.47 -3.72 -0.08
C THR A 50 -21.18 -2.54 -1.03
N LYS A 51 -21.99 -2.41 -2.08
CA LYS A 51 -21.91 -1.28 -3.01
C LYS A 51 -22.06 0.06 -2.27
N LYS A 52 -22.87 0.08 -1.20
CA LYS A 52 -23.05 1.25 -0.34
C LYS A 52 -21.74 1.71 0.30
N ASP A 53 -20.97 0.79 0.88
CA ASP A 53 -19.68 1.10 1.53
C ASP A 53 -18.62 1.51 0.52
N ILE A 54 -18.59 0.83 -0.63
CA ILE A 54 -17.67 1.18 -1.72
C ILE A 54 -17.94 2.60 -2.24
N ILE A 55 -19.21 2.99 -2.39
CA ILE A 55 -19.58 4.36 -2.77
C ILE A 55 -19.10 5.38 -1.74
N LYS A 56 -19.27 5.09 -0.43
CA LYS A 56 -18.79 5.98 0.65
C LYS A 56 -17.26 6.14 0.58
N SER A 57 -16.53 5.04 0.50
CA SER A 57 -15.07 5.03 0.38
C SER A 57 -14.59 5.79 -0.87
N ALA A 58 -15.24 5.58 -2.02
CA ALA A 58 -14.92 6.28 -3.25
C ALA A 58 -15.14 7.79 -3.13
N LYS A 59 -16.29 8.22 -2.56
CA LYS A 59 -16.61 9.62 -2.32
C LYS A 59 -15.62 10.29 -1.37
N ALA A 60 -15.24 9.62 -0.27
CA ALA A 60 -14.26 10.14 0.67
C ALA A 60 -12.90 10.42 -0.01
N THR A 61 -12.43 9.49 -0.85
CA THR A 61 -11.20 9.70 -1.63
C THR A 61 -11.34 10.84 -2.65
N CYS A 62 -12.48 10.90 -3.38
CA CYS A 62 -12.71 11.97 -4.34
C CYS A 62 -12.77 13.36 -3.67
N CYS A 63 -13.36 13.43 -2.47
CA CYS A 63 -13.38 14.65 -1.66
C CYS A 63 -11.98 15.06 -1.25
N PHE A 64 -11.18 14.13 -0.71
CA PHE A 64 -9.81 14.40 -0.27
C PHE A 64 -8.92 14.95 -1.38
N PHE A 65 -8.98 14.36 -2.58
CA PHE A 65 -8.18 14.78 -3.72
C PHE A 65 -8.87 15.80 -4.63
N ASN A 66 -10.03 16.30 -4.24
CA ASN A 66 -10.84 17.24 -5.03
C ASN A 66 -11.11 16.74 -6.47
N ILE A 67 -11.44 15.44 -6.61
CA ILE A 67 -11.79 14.83 -7.89
C ILE A 67 -13.24 15.14 -8.24
N THR A 68 -13.43 15.90 -9.30
CA THR A 68 -14.74 16.37 -9.77
C THR A 68 -15.00 15.92 -11.20
N LYS A 69 -16.20 16.24 -11.72
CA LYS A 69 -16.58 15.93 -13.09
C LYS A 69 -15.57 16.50 -14.09
N GLY A 70 -15.13 15.64 -15.01
CA GLY A 70 -14.17 15.99 -16.05
C GLY A 70 -12.70 15.88 -15.63
N ALA A 71 -12.40 15.64 -14.33
CA ALA A 71 -11.03 15.32 -13.88
C ALA A 71 -10.50 14.10 -14.64
N THR A 72 -9.19 14.03 -14.79
CA THR A 72 -8.50 12.88 -15.44
C THR A 72 -7.88 11.97 -14.40
N MET A 73 -8.27 10.71 -14.41
CA MET A 73 -7.66 9.65 -13.62
C MET A 73 -7.04 8.60 -14.55
N VAL A 74 -5.87 8.06 -14.20
CA VAL A 74 -5.23 6.99 -14.94
C VAL A 74 -5.12 5.76 -14.04
N LEU A 75 -5.47 4.57 -14.55
CA LEU A 75 -5.47 3.31 -13.80
C LEU A 75 -4.50 2.31 -14.42
N PRO A 76 -3.26 2.21 -13.92
CA PRO A 76 -2.28 1.21 -14.32
C PRO A 76 -2.33 -0.06 -13.45
N LEU A 77 -3.47 -0.32 -12.79
CA LEU A 77 -3.70 -1.47 -11.90
C LEU A 77 -4.87 -2.31 -12.42
N SER A 78 -4.82 -3.62 -12.19
CA SER A 78 -5.89 -4.52 -12.60
C SER A 78 -7.17 -4.35 -11.77
N THR A 79 -8.32 -4.34 -12.44
CA THR A 79 -9.65 -4.38 -11.83
C THR A 79 -10.02 -5.77 -11.25
N ASN A 80 -9.15 -6.77 -11.35
CA ASN A 80 -9.28 -8.01 -10.59
C ASN A 80 -9.11 -7.79 -9.08
N TYR A 81 -8.40 -6.71 -8.69
CA TYR A 81 -8.16 -6.35 -7.30
C TYR A 81 -8.97 -5.13 -6.89
N ILE A 82 -9.22 -5.01 -5.58
CA ILE A 82 -10.03 -3.91 -5.05
C ILE A 82 -9.48 -2.52 -5.41
N ALA A 83 -8.15 -2.36 -5.47
CA ALA A 83 -7.51 -1.10 -5.85
C ALA A 83 -7.90 -0.61 -7.26
N GLY A 84 -8.03 -1.54 -8.21
CA GLY A 84 -8.53 -1.22 -9.56
C GLY A 84 -10.04 -1.01 -9.58
N LYS A 85 -10.81 -1.91 -8.93
CA LYS A 85 -12.29 -1.83 -8.86
C LYS A 85 -12.75 -0.48 -8.30
N ILE A 86 -12.13 -0.01 -7.20
CA ILE A 86 -12.52 1.23 -6.56
C ILE A 86 -12.26 2.47 -7.43
N MET A 87 -11.27 2.43 -8.33
CA MET A 87 -11.02 3.53 -9.27
C MET A 87 -12.16 3.71 -10.28
N VAL A 88 -12.73 2.59 -10.76
CA VAL A 88 -13.94 2.64 -11.59
C VAL A 88 -15.09 3.30 -10.83
N VAL A 89 -15.29 2.93 -9.55
CA VAL A 89 -16.35 3.52 -8.74
C VAL A 89 -16.07 5.00 -8.44
N ARG A 90 -14.80 5.40 -8.24
CA ARG A 90 -14.42 6.83 -8.13
C ARG A 90 -14.80 7.62 -9.37
N ALA A 91 -14.58 7.07 -10.58
CA ALA A 91 -15.03 7.70 -11.83
C ALA A 91 -16.55 7.85 -11.88
N ILE A 92 -17.29 6.80 -11.49
CA ILE A 92 -18.76 6.82 -11.47
C ILE A 92 -19.30 7.91 -10.52
N VAL A 93 -18.78 8.00 -9.29
CA VAL A 93 -19.30 8.90 -8.26
C VAL A 93 -18.89 10.35 -8.47
N SER A 94 -17.76 10.60 -9.14
CA SER A 94 -17.25 11.95 -9.41
C SER A 94 -17.61 12.49 -10.80
N GLY A 95 -17.90 11.59 -11.76
CA GLY A 95 -18.02 11.94 -13.18
C GLY A 95 -16.67 12.23 -13.85
N ALA A 96 -15.57 11.76 -13.28
CA ALA A 96 -14.23 11.91 -13.84
C ALA A 96 -13.97 10.93 -15.00
N ASN A 97 -13.08 11.30 -15.91
CA ASN A 97 -12.60 10.42 -16.98
C ASN A 97 -11.57 9.45 -16.40
N LEU A 98 -11.70 8.15 -16.68
CA LEU A 98 -10.79 7.09 -16.25
C LEU A 98 -10.12 6.44 -17.46
N TRP A 99 -8.81 6.57 -17.57
CA TRP A 99 -7.99 5.92 -18.58
C TRP A 99 -7.43 4.62 -18.01
N ILE A 100 -7.73 3.50 -18.68
CA ILE A 100 -7.21 2.20 -18.29
C ILE A 100 -5.90 1.95 -19.03
N GLU A 101 -4.87 1.52 -18.29
CA GLU A 101 -3.62 1.01 -18.83
C GLU A 101 -3.49 -0.49 -18.58
N THR A 102 -2.79 -1.17 -19.46
CA THR A 102 -2.41 -2.57 -19.22
C THR A 102 -1.53 -2.63 -17.96
N PRO A 103 -1.93 -3.40 -16.94
CA PRO A 103 -1.17 -3.49 -15.70
C PRO A 103 0.27 -3.95 -15.92
N SER A 104 1.22 -3.12 -15.55
CA SER A 104 2.66 -3.39 -15.69
C SER A 104 3.45 -2.65 -14.62
N ASN A 105 4.77 -2.90 -14.51
CA ASN A 105 5.64 -2.09 -13.67
C ASN A 105 6.06 -0.76 -14.34
N ARG A 106 5.52 -0.46 -15.51
CA ARG A 106 5.81 0.75 -16.31
C ARG A 106 4.52 1.52 -16.56
N PRO A 107 4.01 2.25 -15.56
CA PRO A 107 2.82 3.10 -15.73
C PRO A 107 3.12 4.30 -16.63
N LEU A 108 2.08 5.02 -17.06
CA LEU A 108 2.16 6.20 -17.94
C LEU A 108 2.69 5.86 -19.33
N SER A 109 2.07 4.85 -19.95
CA SER A 109 2.41 4.42 -21.32
C SER A 109 2.02 5.43 -22.41
N ASN A 110 1.21 6.43 -22.08
CA ASN A 110 0.72 7.48 -22.98
C ASN A 110 0.86 8.85 -22.34
N ASP A 111 0.66 9.88 -23.17
CA ASP A 111 0.52 11.25 -22.72
C ASP A 111 -0.96 11.53 -22.39
N TYR A 112 -1.23 11.85 -21.13
CA TYR A 112 -2.56 12.19 -20.60
C TYR A 112 -2.68 13.68 -20.25
N GLY A 113 -1.61 14.46 -20.38
CA GLY A 113 -1.53 15.83 -19.93
C GLY A 113 -1.64 15.94 -18.40
N ILE A 114 -2.66 16.61 -17.89
CA ILE A 114 -2.89 16.75 -16.44
C ILE A 114 -3.59 15.50 -15.92
N ILE A 115 -2.99 14.84 -14.93
CA ILE A 115 -3.54 13.68 -14.23
C ILE A 115 -3.90 14.09 -12.80
N ASP A 116 -5.20 14.14 -12.51
CA ASP A 116 -5.69 14.56 -11.19
C ASP A 116 -5.45 13.48 -10.13
N LEU A 117 -5.48 12.18 -10.49
CA LEU A 117 -5.19 11.07 -9.58
C LEU A 117 -4.57 9.88 -10.34
N LEU A 118 -3.40 9.44 -9.89
CA LEU A 118 -2.70 8.24 -10.36
C LEU A 118 -2.46 7.28 -9.19
N PRO A 119 -3.20 6.16 -9.08
CA PRO A 119 -2.90 5.10 -8.10
C PRO A 119 -1.80 4.18 -8.64
N ILE A 120 -0.81 3.89 -7.81
CA ILE A 120 0.26 2.94 -8.12
C ILE A 120 0.60 2.05 -6.92
N VAL A 121 1.38 1.01 -7.18
CA VAL A 121 1.98 0.15 -6.15
C VAL A 121 3.50 0.43 -6.04
N PRO A 122 4.16 0.08 -4.92
CA PRO A 122 5.58 0.37 -4.70
C PRO A 122 6.53 -0.13 -5.80
N SER A 123 6.17 -1.22 -6.52
CA SER A 123 6.97 -1.73 -7.64
C SER A 123 6.93 -0.85 -8.90
N GLN A 124 5.95 0.06 -9.01
CA GLN A 124 5.81 1.00 -10.10
C GLN A 124 6.53 2.34 -9.83
N VAL A 125 6.91 2.59 -8.57
CA VAL A 125 7.54 3.86 -8.16
C VAL A 125 8.88 4.06 -8.85
N ASP A 126 9.69 3.02 -9.02
CA ASP A 126 10.99 3.12 -9.68
C ASP A 126 10.88 3.64 -11.12
N TRP A 127 9.83 3.20 -11.82
CA TRP A 127 9.55 3.69 -13.18
C TRP A 127 9.20 5.19 -13.17
N ILE A 128 8.35 5.63 -12.24
CA ILE A 128 7.99 7.05 -12.10
C ILE A 128 9.25 7.88 -11.80
N ILE A 129 10.08 7.45 -10.84
CA ILE A 129 11.32 8.17 -10.49
C ILE A 129 12.24 8.32 -11.71
N ALA A 130 12.40 7.24 -12.50
CA ALA A 130 13.34 7.23 -13.61
C ALA A 130 12.83 7.97 -14.87
N ASN A 131 11.51 8.05 -15.07
CA ASN A 131 10.97 8.45 -16.39
C ASN A 131 10.02 9.66 -16.32
N TYR A 132 9.55 10.08 -15.14
CA TYR A 132 8.50 11.11 -15.03
C TYR A 132 8.88 12.43 -15.73
N GLN A 133 10.12 12.87 -15.60
CA GLN A 133 10.58 14.12 -16.21
C GLN A 133 10.63 14.08 -17.74
N ASP A 134 10.72 12.88 -18.33
CA ASP A 134 10.73 12.68 -19.77
C ASP A 134 9.30 12.54 -20.35
N THR A 135 8.28 12.50 -19.50
CA THR A 135 6.88 12.46 -19.91
C THR A 135 6.31 13.88 -20.01
N HIS A 136 5.30 14.05 -20.86
CA HIS A 136 4.51 15.28 -20.89
C HIS A 136 3.36 15.27 -19.87
N ASN A 137 3.33 14.28 -18.97
CA ASN A 137 2.31 14.13 -17.96
C ASN A 137 2.59 15.03 -16.75
N ASN A 138 1.53 15.62 -16.20
CA ASN A 138 1.58 16.38 -14.94
C ASN A 138 0.70 15.68 -13.90
N ILE A 139 1.32 14.98 -12.95
CA ILE A 139 0.63 14.25 -11.89
C ILE A 139 0.33 15.20 -10.74
N LYS A 140 -0.94 15.58 -10.56
CA LYS A 140 -1.37 16.38 -9.41
C LYS A 140 -1.32 15.59 -8.10
N ASN A 141 -1.80 14.34 -8.13
CA ASN A 141 -1.83 13.48 -6.94
C ASN A 141 -1.41 12.06 -7.30
N LEU A 142 -0.37 11.57 -6.65
CA LEU A 142 0.11 10.19 -6.73
C LEU A 142 -0.33 9.43 -5.48
N LEU A 143 -1.13 8.38 -5.66
CA LEU A 143 -1.64 7.55 -4.57
C LEU A 143 -0.91 6.21 -4.54
N ILE A 144 -0.08 5.96 -3.54
CA ILE A 144 0.73 4.76 -3.41
C ILE A 144 0.07 3.82 -2.40
N GLY A 145 -0.27 2.61 -2.84
CA GLY A 145 -0.94 1.62 -1.99
C GLY A 145 -0.39 0.21 -2.15
N GLY A 146 -0.90 -0.70 -1.32
CA GLY A 146 -0.60 -2.13 -1.43
C GLY A 146 0.70 -2.61 -0.79
N GLY A 147 1.55 -1.74 -0.24
CA GLY A 147 2.78 -2.12 0.45
C GLY A 147 3.53 -0.94 1.04
N ALA A 148 4.56 -1.24 1.81
CA ALA A 148 5.45 -0.22 2.36
C ALA A 148 6.28 0.45 1.25
N LEU A 149 6.54 1.73 1.42
CA LEU A 149 7.43 2.50 0.56
C LEU A 149 8.75 2.75 1.30
N SER A 150 9.88 2.51 0.63
CA SER A 150 11.20 2.75 1.21
C SER A 150 11.51 4.25 1.30
N SER A 151 12.34 4.63 2.27
CA SER A 151 12.72 6.02 2.49
C SER A 151 13.40 6.64 1.25
N ASN A 152 14.21 5.87 0.52
CA ASN A 152 14.85 6.34 -0.72
C ASN A 152 13.84 6.71 -1.80
N LYS A 153 12.79 5.89 -1.96
CA LYS A 153 11.72 6.17 -2.94
C LYS A 153 10.90 7.39 -2.52
N GLU A 154 10.62 7.53 -1.21
CA GLU A 154 9.95 8.74 -0.70
C GLU A 154 10.77 10.00 -1.00
N GLU A 155 12.09 9.97 -0.74
CA GLU A 155 12.97 11.10 -0.99
C GLU A 155 13.12 11.44 -2.48
N ALA A 156 13.24 10.41 -3.32
CA ALA A 156 13.29 10.60 -4.78
C ALA A 156 11.99 11.21 -5.33
N LEU A 157 10.82 10.76 -4.85
CA LEU A 157 9.54 11.36 -5.24
C LEU A 157 9.39 12.81 -4.77
N LYS A 158 9.89 13.15 -3.55
CA LYS A 158 9.94 14.53 -3.08
C LYS A 158 10.80 15.41 -3.99
N SER A 159 11.96 14.91 -4.39
CA SER A 159 12.88 15.64 -5.28
C SER A 159 12.26 15.92 -6.66
N LEU A 160 11.32 15.10 -7.12
CA LEU A 160 10.55 15.34 -8.34
C LEU A 160 9.42 16.35 -8.18
N GLY A 161 9.14 16.81 -6.95
CA GLY A 161 8.04 17.73 -6.67
C GLY A 161 6.64 17.13 -6.82
N ILE A 162 6.52 15.79 -6.85
CA ILE A 162 5.24 15.10 -6.99
C ILE A 162 4.51 15.10 -5.64
N ASN A 163 3.25 15.55 -5.64
CA ASN A 163 2.38 15.46 -4.48
C ASN A 163 1.92 14.00 -4.29
N ALA A 164 2.67 13.25 -3.49
CA ALA A 164 2.46 11.82 -3.32
C ALA A 164 1.97 11.47 -1.90
N TYR A 165 1.05 10.51 -1.85
CA TYR A 165 0.43 10.00 -0.62
C TYR A 165 0.59 8.49 -0.52
N VAL A 166 0.89 8.00 0.67
CA VAL A 166 0.87 6.58 1.00
C VAL A 166 -0.45 6.27 1.69
N SER A 167 -1.16 5.27 1.18
CA SER A 167 -2.46 4.85 1.70
C SER A 167 -2.33 3.73 2.73
N TYR A 168 -3.18 3.77 3.76
CA TYR A 168 -3.40 2.70 4.72
C TYR A 168 -4.83 2.18 4.61
N GLY A 169 -4.96 0.87 4.47
CA GLY A 169 -6.25 0.18 4.37
C GLY A 169 -6.10 -1.26 3.89
N MET A 170 -7.20 -1.94 3.81
CA MET A 170 -7.28 -3.34 3.42
C MET A 170 -8.53 -3.60 2.59
N THR A 171 -8.68 -4.82 2.07
CA THR A 171 -9.86 -5.18 1.27
C THR A 171 -11.14 -5.09 2.11
N GLU A 172 -11.06 -5.47 3.38
CA GLU A 172 -12.15 -5.47 4.36
C GLU A 172 -12.69 -4.05 4.62
N THR A 173 -11.86 -3.03 4.48
CA THR A 173 -12.27 -1.61 4.59
C THR A 173 -12.69 -1.00 3.25
N CYS A 174 -12.98 -1.83 2.23
CA CYS A 174 -13.31 -1.45 0.84
C CYS A 174 -12.15 -0.80 0.08
N SER A 175 -11.25 -0.10 0.74
CA SER A 175 -10.06 0.57 0.22
C SER A 175 -9.29 1.15 1.40
N HIS A 176 -8.50 2.21 1.14
CA HIS A 176 -7.83 2.92 2.21
C HIS A 176 -8.80 3.70 3.09
N ILE A 177 -8.45 3.77 4.36
CA ILE A 177 -9.16 4.52 5.40
C ILE A 177 -8.37 5.73 5.87
N ALA A 178 -7.08 5.75 5.59
CA ALA A 178 -6.19 6.85 5.98
C ALA A 178 -5.13 7.08 4.91
N LEU A 179 -4.63 8.30 4.88
CA LEU A 179 -3.59 8.76 3.94
C LEU A 179 -2.51 9.50 4.72
N ARG A 180 -1.26 9.37 4.29
CA ARG A 180 -0.18 10.25 4.73
C ARG A 180 0.57 10.81 3.52
N PRO A 181 0.95 12.09 3.52
CA PRO A 181 1.88 12.60 2.53
C PRO A 181 3.26 11.96 2.73
N ILE A 182 4.03 11.81 1.66
CA ILE A 182 5.41 11.27 1.76
C ILE A 182 6.35 12.14 2.60
N THR A 183 5.95 13.38 2.90
CA THR A 183 6.69 14.32 3.75
C THR A 183 6.45 14.10 5.25
N SER A 184 5.51 13.21 5.63
CA SER A 184 5.15 12.89 7.01
C SER A 184 5.10 11.39 7.24
N ASN A 185 5.26 10.96 8.49
CA ASN A 185 5.00 9.59 8.93
C ASN A 185 3.60 9.42 9.53
N VAL A 186 2.84 10.51 9.67
CA VAL A 186 1.53 10.53 10.30
C VAL A 186 0.46 10.26 9.25
N TYR A 187 -0.36 9.22 9.48
CA TYR A 187 -1.58 8.95 8.73
C TYR A 187 -2.74 9.75 9.31
N GLU A 188 -3.53 10.34 8.44
CA GLU A 188 -4.79 11.00 8.75
C GLU A 188 -5.94 10.17 8.21
N THR A 189 -6.98 9.91 9.03
CA THR A 189 -8.15 9.15 8.61
C THR A 189 -9.03 9.95 7.64
N LEU A 190 -9.67 9.23 6.73
CA LEU A 190 -10.70 9.83 5.89
C LEU A 190 -11.98 10.14 6.70
N PRO A 191 -12.82 11.08 6.25
CA PRO A 191 -14.04 11.47 6.96
C PRO A 191 -14.94 10.29 7.32
N GLY A 192 -15.51 10.31 8.53
CA GLY A 192 -16.39 9.28 9.05
C GLY A 192 -15.68 8.05 9.64
N ILE A 193 -14.36 8.13 9.81
CA ILE A 193 -13.54 7.08 10.41
C ILE A 193 -12.79 7.65 11.60
N THR A 194 -12.90 6.97 12.74
CA THR A 194 -12.08 7.22 13.93
C THR A 194 -11.29 5.98 14.29
N ILE A 195 -10.25 6.17 15.08
CA ILE A 195 -9.32 5.11 15.45
C ILE A 195 -9.04 5.08 16.93
N SER A 196 -8.68 3.91 17.41
CA SER A 196 -8.12 3.66 18.74
C SER A 196 -7.11 2.53 18.64
N SER A 197 -6.52 2.13 19.75
CA SER A 197 -5.69 0.92 19.83
C SER A 197 -6.19 -0.03 20.88
N ASP A 198 -6.01 -1.34 20.65
CA ASP A 198 -6.28 -2.39 21.61
C ASP A 198 -5.16 -2.51 22.67
N THR A 199 -5.28 -3.48 23.59
CA THR A 199 -4.29 -3.76 24.65
C THR A 199 -2.92 -4.20 24.11
N ARG A 200 -2.84 -4.62 22.83
CA ARG A 200 -1.60 -4.98 22.13
C ARG A 200 -0.96 -3.79 21.42
N ASN A 201 -1.57 -2.60 21.49
CA ASN A 201 -1.31 -1.41 20.68
C ASN A 201 -1.60 -1.65 19.17
N CYS A 202 -2.50 -2.57 18.85
CA CYS A 202 -2.95 -2.77 17.48
C CYS A 202 -4.10 -1.83 17.15
N LEU A 203 -4.11 -1.33 15.90
CA LEU A 203 -5.11 -0.39 15.43
C LEU A 203 -6.52 -0.99 15.44
N GLU A 204 -7.44 -0.28 16.05
CA GLU A 204 -8.88 -0.48 15.96
C GLU A 204 -9.48 0.64 15.12
N ILE A 205 -10.22 0.25 14.08
CA ILE A 205 -10.85 1.15 13.12
C ILE A 205 -12.34 1.19 13.44
N LYS A 206 -12.88 2.38 13.68
CA LYS A 206 -14.31 2.61 13.92
C LYS A 206 -14.90 3.42 12.78
N ALA A 207 -15.90 2.83 12.13
CA ALA A 207 -16.57 3.41 10.97
C ALA A 207 -18.08 3.16 11.05
N PRO A 208 -18.82 3.85 11.94
CA PRO A 208 -20.20 3.54 12.29
C PRO A 208 -21.17 3.61 11.12
N GLU A 209 -20.83 4.37 10.10
CA GLU A 209 -21.65 4.48 8.89
C GLU A 209 -21.42 3.36 7.86
N PHE A 210 -20.35 2.56 8.00
CA PHE A 210 -20.06 1.42 7.15
C PHE A 210 -20.69 0.15 7.72
N THR A 211 -20.90 -0.86 6.87
CA THR A 211 -21.52 -2.13 7.30
C THR A 211 -20.61 -2.94 8.23
N TYR A 212 -19.28 -2.78 8.11
CA TYR A 212 -18.32 -3.43 8.98
C TYR A 212 -18.19 -2.77 10.37
N LYS A 213 -18.68 -1.53 10.54
CA LYS A 213 -18.72 -0.71 11.76
C LYS A 213 -17.40 -0.61 12.53
N GLU A 214 -16.75 -1.72 12.82
CA GLU A 214 -15.50 -1.81 13.56
C GLU A 214 -14.64 -2.95 13.03
N ILE A 215 -13.33 -2.73 12.97
CA ILE A 215 -12.33 -3.74 12.59
C ILE A 215 -11.13 -3.61 13.51
N SER A 216 -10.76 -4.72 14.19
CA SER A 216 -9.49 -4.84 14.89
C SER A 216 -8.44 -5.41 13.95
N THR A 217 -7.25 -4.82 13.95
CA THR A 217 -6.16 -5.22 13.07
C THR A 217 -5.02 -5.92 13.84
N ASN A 218 -4.00 -6.38 13.13
CA ASN A 218 -2.70 -6.78 13.68
C ASN A 218 -1.61 -5.75 13.34
N ASP A 219 -1.98 -4.51 13.07
CA ASP A 219 -1.07 -3.42 12.77
C ASP A 219 -0.79 -2.59 14.02
N ILE A 220 0.44 -2.62 14.52
CA ILE A 220 0.86 -1.84 15.68
C ILE A 220 0.99 -0.39 15.27
N VAL A 221 0.41 0.48 16.10
CA VAL A 221 0.37 1.92 15.85
C VAL A 221 0.72 2.71 17.12
N GLU A 222 1.12 3.94 16.89
CA GLU A 222 1.15 5.00 17.89
C GLU A 222 0.01 5.96 17.57
N ILE A 223 -0.98 6.00 18.46
CA ILE A 223 -2.12 6.89 18.32
C ILE A 223 -1.71 8.30 18.78
N ILE A 224 -1.94 9.30 17.94
CA ILE A 224 -1.75 10.72 18.27
C ILE A 224 -3.06 11.30 18.77
N ASP A 225 -4.15 11.06 18.02
CA ASP A 225 -5.53 11.38 18.40
C ASP A 225 -6.51 10.44 17.66
N GLU A 226 -7.80 10.71 17.71
CA GLU A 226 -8.85 9.85 17.11
C GLU A 226 -8.83 9.81 15.58
N HIS A 227 -8.00 10.64 14.93
CA HIS A 227 -7.86 10.73 13.48
C HIS A 227 -6.43 10.57 12.99
N HIS A 228 -5.43 10.61 13.87
CA HIS A 228 -4.03 10.59 13.48
C HIS A 228 -3.25 9.48 14.18
N PHE A 229 -2.45 8.75 13.39
CA PHE A 229 -1.59 7.68 13.91
C PHE A 229 -0.31 7.52 13.11
N ILE A 230 0.69 6.91 13.75
CA ILE A 230 1.91 6.44 13.11
C ILE A 230 1.87 4.91 13.08
N TRP A 231 2.01 4.32 11.91
CA TRP A 231 2.14 2.87 11.75
C TRP A 231 3.56 2.42 12.10
N ARG A 232 3.68 1.39 12.95
CA ARG A 232 4.96 0.89 13.45
C ARG A 232 5.37 -0.45 12.84
N GLY A 233 4.40 -1.27 12.46
CA GLY A 233 4.63 -2.61 11.88
C GLY A 233 3.51 -3.58 12.19
N ARG A 234 3.75 -4.85 11.89
CA ARG A 234 2.79 -5.93 12.15
C ARG A 234 3.07 -6.60 13.48
N TYR A 235 2.01 -6.85 14.26
CA TYR A 235 2.11 -7.57 15.54
C TYR A 235 2.75 -8.96 15.36
N ASP A 236 2.37 -9.66 14.28
CA ASP A 236 2.88 -10.98 13.95
C ASP A 236 4.39 -11.02 13.63
N ASN A 237 4.98 -9.87 13.29
CA ASN A 237 6.40 -9.75 12.92
C ASN A 237 7.28 -9.23 14.05
N VAL A 238 6.68 -8.81 15.18
CA VAL A 238 7.45 -8.24 16.30
C VAL A 238 8.48 -9.23 16.79
N ILE A 239 9.73 -8.78 16.90
CA ILE A 239 10.84 -9.55 17.46
C ILE A 239 10.97 -9.19 18.94
N ASN A 240 10.96 -10.19 19.82
CA ASN A 240 11.17 -9.97 21.25
C ASN A 240 12.61 -10.37 21.64
N THR A 241 13.51 -9.42 21.62
CA THR A 241 14.94 -9.62 21.90
C THR A 241 15.29 -9.11 23.29
N GLY A 242 15.53 -10.05 24.24
CA GLY A 242 15.88 -9.71 25.62
C GLY A 242 14.81 -8.88 26.35
N GLY A 243 13.53 -9.12 26.05
CA GLY A 243 12.39 -8.36 26.62
C GLY A 243 12.10 -7.04 25.91
N ILE A 244 12.88 -6.68 24.89
CA ILE A 244 12.66 -5.46 24.10
C ILE A 244 11.90 -5.84 22.82
N LYS A 245 10.77 -5.19 22.57
CA LYS A 245 10.03 -5.32 21.31
C LYS A 245 10.71 -4.51 20.22
N VAL A 246 11.06 -5.17 19.12
CA VAL A 246 11.71 -4.58 17.94
C VAL A 246 10.78 -4.76 16.74
N PHE A 247 10.63 -3.74 15.94
CA PHE A 247 9.76 -3.71 14.78
C PHE A 247 10.57 -3.89 13.50
N PRO A 248 10.49 -5.06 12.84
CA PRO A 248 11.24 -5.34 11.62
C PRO A 248 11.05 -4.30 10.54
N GLU A 249 9.83 -3.82 10.35
CA GLU A 249 9.48 -2.86 9.31
C GLU A 249 10.16 -1.49 9.52
N GLU A 250 10.37 -1.08 10.77
CA GLU A 250 11.13 0.13 11.08
C GLU A 250 12.63 -0.04 10.77
N ILE A 251 13.18 -1.22 11.08
CA ILE A 251 14.58 -1.55 10.74
C ILE A 251 14.73 -1.57 9.23
N GLU A 252 13.83 -2.23 8.50
CA GLU A 252 13.86 -2.32 7.04
C GLU A 252 13.78 -0.92 6.39
N LYS A 253 12.90 -0.07 6.92
CA LYS A 253 12.81 1.32 6.44
C LYS A 253 14.16 2.06 6.60
N LYS A 254 14.85 1.89 7.73
CA LYS A 254 16.15 2.50 7.99
C LYS A 254 17.28 1.89 7.14
N LEU A 255 17.24 0.57 6.88
CA LEU A 255 18.26 -0.14 6.10
C LEU A 255 18.07 -0.01 4.59
N SER A 256 16.90 0.40 4.11
CA SER A 256 16.61 0.51 2.68
C SER A 256 17.56 1.43 1.89
N PRO A 257 18.17 2.51 2.46
CA PRO A 257 19.21 3.29 1.80
C PRO A 257 20.55 2.56 1.63
N ILE A 258 20.83 1.58 2.49
CA ILE A 258 22.11 0.88 2.58
C ILE A 258 22.11 -0.39 1.71
N ILE A 259 20.96 -1.09 1.66
CA ILE A 259 20.84 -2.39 1.02
C ILE A 259 20.09 -2.27 -0.31
N PRO A 260 20.79 -2.39 -1.46
CA PRO A 260 20.19 -2.23 -2.79
C PRO A 260 19.49 -3.50 -3.30
N TYR A 261 19.42 -4.54 -2.50
CA TYR A 261 18.80 -5.84 -2.82
C TYR A 261 17.45 -5.98 -2.14
N PRO A 262 16.55 -6.86 -2.60
CA PRO A 262 15.39 -7.28 -1.80
C PRO A 262 15.86 -7.90 -0.48
N PHE A 263 15.25 -7.47 0.63
CA PHE A 263 15.60 -7.99 1.95
C PHE A 263 14.42 -7.92 2.90
N TYR A 264 14.50 -8.66 4.00
CA TYR A 264 13.62 -8.53 5.15
C TYR A 264 14.33 -8.87 6.45
N VAL A 265 13.75 -8.39 7.54
CA VAL A 265 14.21 -8.66 8.90
C VAL A 265 13.21 -9.57 9.60
N ILE A 266 13.73 -10.56 10.36
CA ILE A 266 12.92 -11.50 11.11
C ILE A 266 13.61 -11.89 12.42
N GLY A 267 12.83 -12.32 13.42
CA GLY A 267 13.33 -12.90 14.67
C GLY A 267 13.74 -14.36 14.47
N GLU A 268 14.96 -14.72 14.86
CA GLU A 268 15.38 -16.11 15.00
C GLU A 268 15.59 -16.45 16.48
N LYS A 269 15.30 -17.69 16.86
CA LYS A 269 15.54 -18.19 18.24
C LYS A 269 16.98 -17.94 18.67
N HIS A 270 17.14 -17.42 19.87
CA HIS A 270 18.43 -17.11 20.47
C HIS A 270 18.43 -17.53 21.95
N GLU A 271 19.40 -18.34 22.35
CA GLU A 271 19.47 -18.95 23.70
C GLU A 271 19.38 -17.91 24.85
N LYS A 272 20.09 -16.78 24.69
CA LYS A 272 20.18 -15.75 25.73
C LYS A 272 19.05 -14.73 25.71
N TRP A 273 18.51 -14.41 24.51
CA TRP A 273 17.59 -13.28 24.34
C TRP A 273 16.18 -13.68 23.90
N GLY A 274 15.89 -14.98 23.80
CA GLY A 274 14.64 -15.49 23.24
C GLY A 274 14.65 -15.42 21.73
N GLU A 275 14.72 -14.21 21.18
CA GLU A 275 14.91 -13.98 19.75
C GLU A 275 16.05 -13.00 19.50
N SER A 276 16.64 -13.07 18.31
CA SER A 276 17.62 -12.10 17.80
C SER A 276 17.23 -11.64 16.41
N VAL A 277 17.58 -10.41 16.10
CA VAL A 277 17.35 -9.80 14.79
C VAL A 277 18.23 -10.46 13.76
N THR A 278 17.63 -11.03 12.72
CA THR A 278 18.33 -11.63 11.57
C THR A 278 17.88 -10.91 10.29
N LEU A 279 18.85 -10.53 9.47
CA LEU A 279 18.65 -9.91 8.17
C LEU A 279 18.81 -10.96 7.07
N TYR A 280 17.79 -11.14 6.25
CA TYR A 280 17.83 -11.95 5.04
C TYR A 280 17.92 -11.03 3.82
N ILE A 281 18.84 -11.34 2.90
CA ILE A 281 19.07 -10.60 1.65
C ILE A 281 18.92 -11.56 0.47
N GLU A 282 18.10 -11.21 -0.52
CA GLU A 282 18.02 -11.96 -1.77
C GLU A 282 19.19 -11.58 -2.66
N SER A 283 20.13 -12.49 -2.85
CA SER A 283 21.25 -12.27 -3.75
C SER A 283 21.95 -13.58 -4.06
N ASN A 284 22.34 -13.74 -5.33
CA ASN A 284 23.27 -14.79 -5.80
C ASN A 284 24.73 -14.32 -5.72
N ASP A 285 24.95 -13.08 -5.30
CA ASP A 285 26.28 -12.50 -5.21
C ASP A 285 26.92 -12.84 -3.87
N ASN A 286 27.92 -13.72 -3.91
CA ASN A 286 28.73 -14.08 -2.75
C ASN A 286 29.67 -12.94 -2.31
N SER A 287 29.73 -11.81 -3.05
CA SER A 287 30.60 -10.67 -2.78
C SER A 287 29.95 -9.64 -1.84
N ILE A 288 28.73 -9.89 -1.34
CA ILE A 288 28.07 -8.97 -0.38
C ILE A 288 28.97 -8.83 0.86
N ASP A 289 29.48 -7.63 1.06
CA ASP A 289 30.27 -7.27 2.26
C ASP A 289 29.33 -7.10 3.47
N LYS A 290 29.12 -8.22 4.19
CA LYS A 290 28.27 -8.24 5.38
C LYS A 290 28.84 -7.36 6.51
N SER A 291 30.17 -7.21 6.58
CA SER A 291 30.82 -6.37 7.61
C SER A 291 30.49 -4.91 7.35
N LYS A 292 30.61 -4.46 6.11
CA LYS A 292 30.24 -3.10 5.70
C LYS A 292 28.77 -2.80 6.01
N ILE A 293 27.84 -3.73 5.72
CA ILE A 293 26.41 -3.55 6.04
C ILE A 293 26.22 -3.39 7.55
N ILE A 294 26.89 -4.18 8.38
CA ILE A 294 26.79 -4.06 9.85
C ILE A 294 27.34 -2.72 10.34
N ASP A 295 28.49 -2.28 9.82
CA ASP A 295 29.10 -1.02 10.22
C ASP A 295 28.21 0.19 9.85
N GLU A 296 27.66 0.20 8.65
CA GLU A 296 26.71 1.23 8.22
C GLU A 296 25.40 1.18 9.03
N ALA A 297 24.86 -0.01 9.28
CA ALA A 297 23.67 -0.23 10.11
C ALA A 297 23.89 0.26 11.55
N ALA A 298 25.09 0.10 12.11
CA ALA A 298 25.42 0.52 13.47
C ALA A 298 25.34 2.04 13.66
N SER A 299 25.48 2.82 12.58
CA SER A 299 25.37 4.27 12.61
C SER A 299 23.93 4.79 12.71
N ILE A 300 22.94 3.96 12.32
CA ILE A 300 21.53 4.38 12.20
C ILE A 300 20.54 3.55 13.03
N LEU A 301 20.96 2.34 13.46
CA LEU A 301 20.13 1.44 14.27
C LEU A 301 20.55 1.49 15.75
N LYS A 302 19.60 1.26 16.64
CA LYS A 302 19.90 1.06 18.06
C LYS A 302 20.55 -0.31 18.27
N LYS A 303 21.30 -0.45 19.36
CA LYS A 303 22.06 -1.67 19.67
C LYS A 303 21.25 -2.97 19.61
N TYR A 304 19.99 -2.94 20.01
CA TYR A 304 19.10 -4.12 20.00
C TYR A 304 18.36 -4.30 18.65
N GLU A 305 18.38 -3.29 17.76
CA GLU A 305 17.87 -3.37 16.40
C GLU A 305 18.89 -3.95 15.42
N LEU A 306 20.18 -3.95 15.81
CA LEU A 306 21.28 -4.44 14.95
C LEU A 306 21.13 -5.93 14.65
N PRO A 307 21.17 -6.34 13.38
CA PRO A 307 21.17 -7.73 13.00
C PRO A 307 22.35 -8.48 13.63
N LYS A 308 22.08 -9.60 14.27
CA LYS A 308 23.09 -10.50 14.81
C LYS A 308 23.58 -11.49 13.76
N LYS A 309 22.80 -11.69 12.71
CA LYS A 309 23.11 -12.54 11.57
C LYS A 309 22.67 -11.89 10.28
N ILE A 310 23.46 -12.06 9.23
CA ILE A 310 23.09 -11.73 7.85
C ILE A 310 23.15 -13.02 7.03
N LYS A 311 22.02 -13.40 6.45
CA LYS A 311 21.89 -14.55 5.56
C LYS A 311 21.57 -14.10 4.15
N CYS A 312 22.35 -14.57 3.18
CA CYS A 312 22.06 -14.37 1.77
C CYS A 312 21.35 -15.61 1.23
N VAL A 313 20.32 -15.43 0.46
CA VAL A 313 19.55 -16.49 -0.18
C VAL A 313 19.38 -16.17 -1.65
N GLU A 314 19.35 -17.20 -2.48
CA GLU A 314 19.29 -17.05 -3.93
C GLU A 314 18.00 -16.35 -4.36
N LYS A 315 16.85 -16.74 -3.78
CA LYS A 315 15.55 -16.18 -4.12
C LYS A 315 14.58 -16.31 -2.97
N PHE A 316 13.80 -15.23 -2.74
CA PHE A 316 12.72 -15.27 -1.78
C PHE A 316 11.46 -15.93 -2.34
N VAL A 317 10.59 -16.36 -1.44
CA VAL A 317 9.22 -16.77 -1.77
C VAL A 317 8.35 -15.52 -1.77
N TYR A 318 7.65 -15.31 -2.89
CA TYR A 318 6.73 -14.19 -3.04
C TYR A 318 5.27 -14.66 -2.99
N ALA A 319 4.40 -13.84 -2.43
CA ALA A 319 2.96 -14.02 -2.56
C ALA A 319 2.51 -13.64 -4.00
N GLU A 320 1.28 -14.00 -4.38
CA GLU A 320 0.68 -13.56 -5.67
C GLU A 320 0.67 -12.03 -5.82
N SER A 321 0.53 -11.32 -4.70
CA SER A 321 0.63 -9.86 -4.62
C SER A 321 2.05 -9.30 -4.78
N LYS A 322 3.04 -10.16 -5.11
CA LYS A 322 4.48 -9.84 -5.18
C LYS A 322 5.12 -9.37 -3.86
N LYS A 323 4.43 -9.54 -2.73
CA LYS A 323 5.02 -9.28 -1.40
C LYS A 323 5.91 -10.43 -0.99
N ILE A 324 7.05 -10.12 -0.37
CA ILE A 324 7.96 -11.13 0.20
C ILE A 324 7.23 -11.85 1.34
N LYS A 325 7.24 -13.18 1.32
CA LYS A 325 6.83 -14.00 2.46
C LYS A 325 8.02 -14.12 3.40
N ARG A 326 7.89 -13.61 4.63
CA ARG A 326 8.92 -13.72 5.65
C ARG A 326 8.95 -15.16 6.17
N LEU A 327 9.95 -15.90 5.80
CA LEU A 327 10.15 -17.30 6.20
C LEU A 327 11.49 -17.44 6.91
N LEU A 328 11.58 -18.36 7.87
CA LEU A 328 12.86 -18.84 8.39
C LEU A 328 13.45 -19.78 7.33
N LEU A 329 14.56 -19.39 6.70
CA LEU A 329 15.24 -20.10 5.63
C LEU A 329 16.60 -20.65 6.10
#